data_dd141c7084e3b2664c589727a705737c
#
_entry.id   dd141c7084e3b2664c589727a705737c
#
_cell.length_a   1.000
_cell.length_b   1.000
_cell.length_c   1.000
_cell.angle_alpha   90.00
_cell.angle_beta   90.00
_cell.angle_gamma   90.00
#
_symmetry.space_group_name_H-M   'P 1'
#
loop_
_entity.id
_entity.type
_entity.pdbx_description
1 polymer ?
#
loop_
_entity_poly.entity_id
_entity_poly.type
_entity_poly.pdbx_seq_one_letter_code
_entity_poly.pdbx_strand_id
1 'polypeptide(L)'
;MAEKENTQGKDVVGSVLVVGGGIAGIQASLDLADSGYYVHMTETKSAIGGVMAQLDKTFPTNDCSMCVISPKLVECGRHLNIDLMTLTEIESVTGEMGNFTVKLRQNARYIDMDKCTACGECAKACPIDTPNMFDEGLRDRKAAFKLYPQGMPSAYAIEKRGTAPCKATCPAHVSIQGYIALINDGRYKEALKLFKQDHPFPAICGRVCHHPCESACTRNDVDQPLAIRELHRFLADYEKQSGETYIPEITAEPRDEKVAIIGSGPAGVTAAYYLLQQGYQVTIFEKMPEPGGMMRYGIPEYRLPRDILAGEIDVVRQMGAEIKCGVTFGSDITLESLKTEGYSACFMAIGLHGGRNLGVDNEDAEGVLQGVEFLRDASLGKDIELGEDVIVVGGGNVAIDVALTAKRKGAK
;
A
#
# COMPACT_ATOMS: atom_id res chain seq x y z
N MET A 1 -17.19 -11.38 11.71
CA MET A 1 -18.40 -11.91 11.06
C MET A 1 -19.57 -11.63 11.99
N ALA A 2 -20.44 -10.70 11.66
CA ALA A 2 -21.66 -10.50 12.43
C ALA A 2 -22.69 -11.54 11.96
N GLU A 3 -23.14 -12.40 12.82
CA GLU A 3 -24.34 -13.19 12.62
C GLU A 3 -25.50 -12.19 12.43
N LYS A 4 -26.03 -12.10 11.23
CA LYS A 4 -27.32 -11.42 11.03
C LYS A 4 -28.37 -12.32 11.65
N GLU A 5 -28.86 -11.95 12.83
CA GLU A 5 -30.01 -12.59 13.43
C GLU A 5 -31.19 -12.54 12.44
N ASN A 6 -31.75 -13.71 12.18
CA ASN A 6 -32.94 -13.88 11.37
C ASN A 6 -34.15 -13.27 12.14
N THR A 7 -34.54 -12.06 11.78
CA THR A 7 -35.57 -11.29 12.51
C THR A 7 -36.99 -11.47 11.96
N GLN A 8 -37.27 -12.53 11.16
CA GLN A 8 -38.65 -12.78 10.70
C GLN A 8 -39.08 -14.23 10.92
N GLY A 9 -39.96 -14.40 11.88
CA GLY A 9 -40.56 -15.62 12.40
C GLY A 9 -41.34 -16.47 11.41
N LYS A 10 -40.64 -17.14 10.49
CA LYS A 10 -41.08 -18.41 9.90
C LYS A 10 -40.00 -19.43 10.24
N ASP A 11 -40.42 -20.57 10.79
CA ASP A 11 -39.53 -21.70 11.04
C ASP A 11 -38.82 -22.09 9.74
N VAL A 12 -37.53 -21.83 9.64
CA VAL A 12 -36.69 -22.17 8.47
C VAL A 12 -36.36 -23.65 8.59
N VAL A 13 -36.70 -24.44 7.56
CA VAL A 13 -36.51 -25.91 7.52
C VAL A 13 -35.00 -26.28 7.48
N GLY A 14 -34.18 -25.37 6.97
CA GLY A 14 -32.73 -25.55 6.81
C GLY A 14 -32.13 -24.48 5.89
N SER A 15 -30.83 -24.55 5.63
CA SER A 15 -30.17 -23.64 4.69
C SER A 15 -29.54 -24.38 3.51
N VAL A 16 -29.57 -23.75 2.32
CA VAL A 16 -29.01 -24.30 1.08
C VAL A 16 -28.10 -23.27 0.44
N LEU A 17 -26.92 -23.70 0.01
CA LEU A 17 -26.05 -22.88 -0.84
C LEU A 17 -26.35 -23.13 -2.32
N VAL A 18 -26.71 -22.08 -3.05
CA VAL A 18 -26.83 -22.08 -4.50
C VAL A 18 -25.66 -21.35 -5.12
N VAL A 19 -24.94 -22.03 -6.00
CA VAL A 19 -23.72 -21.52 -6.64
C VAL A 19 -24.03 -21.05 -8.04
N GLY A 20 -23.89 -19.74 -8.27
CA GLY A 20 -24.13 -19.07 -9.55
C GLY A 20 -25.50 -18.46 -9.67
N GLY A 21 -25.51 -17.15 -9.95
CA GLY A 21 -26.72 -16.31 -10.14
C GLY A 21 -27.26 -16.29 -11.58
N GLY A 22 -27.05 -17.35 -12.36
CA GLY A 22 -27.71 -17.52 -13.67
C GLY A 22 -29.19 -17.94 -13.53
N ILE A 23 -29.91 -18.10 -14.66
CA ILE A 23 -31.34 -18.40 -14.64
C ILE A 23 -31.69 -19.68 -13.86
N ALA A 24 -30.85 -20.71 -13.94
CA ALA A 24 -31.04 -21.96 -13.19
C ALA A 24 -30.88 -21.73 -11.66
N GLY A 25 -29.82 -21.02 -11.25
CA GLY A 25 -29.61 -20.69 -9.84
C GLY A 25 -30.69 -19.78 -9.27
N ILE A 26 -31.15 -18.78 -10.05
CA ILE A 26 -32.26 -17.90 -9.67
C ILE A 26 -33.53 -18.71 -9.45
N GLN A 27 -33.90 -19.59 -10.41
CA GLN A 27 -35.08 -20.41 -10.29
C GLN A 27 -35.02 -21.38 -9.11
N ALA A 28 -33.87 -22.09 -8.96
CA ALA A 28 -33.65 -22.99 -7.83
C ALA A 28 -33.76 -22.28 -6.49
N SER A 29 -33.19 -21.06 -6.40
CA SER A 29 -33.26 -20.27 -5.17
C SER A 29 -34.68 -19.83 -4.82
N LEU A 30 -35.48 -19.44 -5.80
CA LEU A 30 -36.89 -19.08 -5.58
C LEU A 30 -37.69 -20.30 -5.12
N ASP A 31 -37.58 -21.44 -5.82
CA ASP A 31 -38.30 -22.66 -5.49
C ASP A 31 -37.97 -23.19 -4.08
N LEU A 32 -36.67 -23.13 -3.69
CA LEU A 32 -36.21 -23.51 -2.37
C LEU A 32 -36.71 -22.54 -1.29
N ALA A 33 -36.62 -21.24 -1.54
CA ALA A 33 -37.03 -20.21 -0.60
C ALA A 33 -38.57 -20.25 -0.37
N ASP A 34 -39.36 -20.47 -1.41
CA ASP A 34 -40.82 -20.66 -1.32
C ASP A 34 -41.17 -21.95 -0.57
N SER A 35 -40.30 -22.98 -0.64
CA SER A 35 -40.42 -24.22 0.12
C SER A 35 -39.99 -24.09 1.59
N GLY A 36 -39.58 -22.90 2.04
CA GLY A 36 -39.25 -22.61 3.43
C GLY A 36 -37.76 -22.78 3.80
N TYR A 37 -36.85 -22.98 2.83
CA TYR A 37 -35.45 -23.00 3.05
C TYR A 37 -34.85 -21.59 3.06
N TYR A 38 -33.79 -21.37 3.86
CA TYR A 38 -32.95 -20.18 3.74
C TYR A 38 -31.87 -20.44 2.66
N VAL A 39 -31.79 -19.58 1.67
CA VAL A 39 -30.91 -19.77 0.52
C VAL A 39 -29.78 -18.78 0.55
N HIS A 40 -28.55 -19.28 0.55
CA HIS A 40 -27.36 -18.49 0.29
C HIS A 40 -27.01 -18.61 -1.21
N MET A 41 -27.16 -17.52 -1.95
CA MET A 41 -26.79 -17.51 -3.38
C MET A 41 -25.47 -16.78 -3.59
N THR A 42 -24.47 -17.48 -4.14
CA THR A 42 -23.20 -16.85 -4.53
C THR A 42 -23.14 -16.54 -6.02
N GLU A 43 -22.59 -15.37 -6.37
CA GLU A 43 -22.32 -14.93 -7.74
C GLU A 43 -20.95 -14.24 -7.82
N THR A 44 -20.14 -14.62 -8.78
CA THR A 44 -18.80 -14.02 -8.98
C THR A 44 -18.85 -12.62 -9.58
N LYS A 45 -19.86 -12.32 -10.36
CA LYS A 45 -20.09 -10.99 -10.94
C LYS A 45 -20.76 -10.05 -9.93
N SER A 46 -20.82 -8.77 -10.26
CA SER A 46 -21.42 -7.73 -9.40
C SER A 46 -22.95 -7.74 -9.39
N ALA A 47 -23.58 -8.55 -10.24
CA ALA A 47 -25.04 -8.75 -10.31
C ALA A 47 -25.37 -10.14 -10.84
N ILE A 48 -26.52 -10.68 -10.42
CA ILE A 48 -27.09 -11.93 -10.95
C ILE A 48 -27.72 -11.73 -12.34
N GLY A 49 -27.98 -12.81 -13.05
CA GLY A 49 -28.59 -12.83 -14.39
C GLY A 49 -27.87 -13.76 -15.37
N GLY A 50 -26.58 -14.00 -15.15
CA GLY A 50 -25.77 -14.91 -15.97
C GLY A 50 -25.77 -14.54 -17.45
N VAL A 51 -25.60 -15.56 -18.30
CA VAL A 51 -25.57 -15.41 -19.77
C VAL A 51 -26.94 -14.96 -20.32
N MET A 52 -28.03 -15.36 -19.68
CA MET A 52 -29.36 -14.96 -20.15
C MET A 52 -29.58 -13.44 -20.16
N ALA A 53 -28.92 -12.73 -19.21
CA ALA A 53 -28.98 -11.25 -19.21
C ALA A 53 -28.18 -10.61 -20.36
N GLN A 54 -27.28 -11.34 -21.02
CA GLN A 54 -26.47 -10.88 -22.16
C GLN A 54 -27.15 -11.15 -23.51
N LEU A 55 -28.12 -12.03 -23.55
CA LEU A 55 -28.85 -12.38 -24.79
C LEU A 55 -29.90 -11.33 -25.12
N ASP A 56 -30.09 -11.08 -26.40
CA ASP A 56 -31.24 -10.30 -26.91
C ASP A 56 -32.51 -11.13 -26.82
N LYS A 57 -32.47 -12.34 -27.37
CA LYS A 57 -33.65 -13.22 -27.49
C LYS A 57 -33.34 -14.66 -27.11
N THR A 58 -34.39 -15.39 -26.72
CA THR A 58 -34.34 -16.83 -26.41
C THR A 58 -34.71 -17.68 -27.60
N PHE A 59 -34.06 -18.83 -27.75
CA PHE A 59 -34.40 -19.83 -28.76
C PHE A 59 -35.25 -20.93 -28.11
N PRO A 60 -36.27 -21.48 -28.80
CA PRO A 60 -36.70 -21.22 -30.18
C PRO A 60 -37.85 -20.18 -30.28
N THR A 61 -38.34 -19.68 -29.14
CA THR A 61 -39.56 -18.85 -29.07
C THR A 61 -39.34 -17.43 -29.56
N ASN A 62 -38.05 -16.99 -29.63
CA ASN A 62 -37.66 -15.65 -30.01
C ASN A 62 -38.19 -14.54 -29.07
N ASP A 63 -38.46 -14.89 -27.83
CA ASP A 63 -38.86 -13.95 -26.77
C ASP A 63 -37.71 -13.05 -26.34
N CYS A 64 -38.03 -11.86 -25.88
CA CYS A 64 -37.06 -10.97 -25.26
C CYS A 64 -36.47 -11.61 -23.98
N SER A 65 -35.20 -11.90 -23.99
CA SER A 65 -34.49 -12.55 -22.88
C SER A 65 -34.60 -11.76 -21.56
N MET A 66 -34.42 -10.45 -21.66
CA MET A 66 -34.48 -9.56 -20.48
C MET A 66 -35.93 -9.48 -19.94
N CYS A 67 -36.94 -9.51 -20.79
CA CYS A 67 -38.34 -9.50 -20.37
C CYS A 67 -38.73 -10.76 -19.58
N VAL A 68 -38.12 -11.89 -19.93
CA VAL A 68 -38.34 -13.17 -19.24
C VAL A 68 -37.61 -13.22 -17.90
N ILE A 69 -36.34 -12.75 -17.82
CA ILE A 69 -35.53 -12.87 -16.61
C ILE A 69 -35.77 -11.75 -15.58
N SER A 70 -36.14 -10.53 -16.03
CA SER A 70 -36.25 -9.35 -15.17
C SER A 70 -37.19 -9.51 -13.97
N PRO A 71 -38.41 -10.07 -14.10
CA PRO A 71 -39.27 -10.33 -12.95
C PRO A 71 -38.57 -11.22 -11.90
N LYS A 72 -37.93 -12.30 -12.34
CA LYS A 72 -37.23 -13.25 -11.47
C LYS A 72 -36.01 -12.63 -10.77
N LEU A 73 -35.29 -11.71 -11.42
CA LEU A 73 -34.21 -10.95 -10.81
C LEU A 73 -34.70 -10.13 -9.62
N VAL A 74 -35.82 -9.42 -9.80
CA VAL A 74 -36.42 -8.57 -8.77
C VAL A 74 -36.95 -9.42 -7.62
N GLU A 75 -37.65 -10.51 -7.93
CA GLU A 75 -38.19 -11.45 -6.95
C GLU A 75 -37.08 -12.06 -6.10
N CYS A 76 -36.03 -12.60 -6.73
CA CYS A 76 -34.87 -13.17 -6.06
C CYS A 76 -34.14 -12.13 -5.18
N GLY A 77 -33.91 -10.93 -5.72
CA GLY A 77 -33.23 -9.87 -4.99
C GLY A 77 -34.01 -9.23 -3.84
N ARG A 78 -35.29 -9.50 -3.71
CA ARG A 78 -36.18 -9.00 -2.65
C ARG A 78 -36.71 -10.09 -1.73
N HIS A 79 -36.45 -11.36 -2.04
CA HIS A 79 -36.95 -12.47 -1.26
C HIS A 79 -36.31 -12.51 0.12
N LEU A 80 -37.10 -12.60 1.19
CA LEU A 80 -36.63 -12.53 2.58
C LEU A 80 -35.73 -13.72 2.99
N ASN A 81 -35.95 -14.87 2.36
CA ASN A 81 -35.20 -16.10 2.60
C ASN A 81 -34.05 -16.31 1.61
N ILE A 82 -33.69 -15.31 0.82
CA ILE A 82 -32.54 -15.38 -0.09
C ILE A 82 -31.49 -14.32 0.31
N ASP A 83 -30.31 -14.81 0.68
CA ASP A 83 -29.14 -13.97 0.90
C ASP A 83 -28.28 -13.96 -0.38
N LEU A 84 -28.23 -12.81 -1.03
CA LEU A 84 -27.56 -12.63 -2.32
C LEU A 84 -26.14 -12.13 -2.14
N MET A 85 -25.17 -13.03 -2.25
CA MET A 85 -23.75 -12.75 -2.12
C MET A 85 -23.08 -12.59 -3.50
N THR A 86 -23.07 -11.37 -4.03
CA THR A 86 -22.35 -11.04 -5.27
C THR A 86 -20.88 -10.75 -5.04
N LEU A 87 -20.06 -10.83 -6.09
CA LEU A 87 -18.59 -10.72 -6.03
C LEU A 87 -17.97 -11.80 -5.13
N THR A 88 -18.60 -12.97 -5.03
CA THR A 88 -18.24 -14.02 -4.09
C THR A 88 -17.83 -15.29 -4.81
N GLU A 89 -16.69 -15.84 -4.44
CA GLU A 89 -16.11 -17.07 -4.96
C GLU A 89 -16.04 -18.13 -3.86
N ILE A 90 -16.15 -19.41 -4.23
CA ILE A 90 -15.97 -20.53 -3.30
C ILE A 90 -14.49 -20.88 -3.25
N GLU A 91 -13.91 -20.89 -2.06
CA GLU A 91 -12.54 -21.33 -1.84
C GLU A 91 -12.46 -22.83 -1.51
N SER A 92 -13.35 -23.33 -0.68
CA SER A 92 -13.37 -24.74 -0.32
C SER A 92 -14.76 -25.17 0.18
N VAL A 93 -15.05 -26.47 0.02
CA VAL A 93 -16.23 -27.13 0.57
C VAL A 93 -15.73 -28.37 1.31
N THR A 94 -16.13 -28.54 2.56
CA THR A 94 -15.82 -29.68 3.41
C THR A 94 -17.07 -30.16 4.12
N GLY A 95 -17.04 -31.37 4.69
CA GLY A 95 -18.19 -31.98 5.38
C GLY A 95 -18.94 -32.98 4.50
N GLU A 96 -20.13 -33.35 4.95
CA GLU A 96 -20.99 -34.36 4.32
C GLU A 96 -22.43 -33.86 4.21
N MET A 97 -23.29 -34.62 3.54
CA MET A 97 -24.69 -34.25 3.32
C MET A 97 -25.39 -33.90 4.63
N GLY A 98 -25.96 -32.70 4.69
CA GLY A 98 -26.62 -32.13 5.88
C GLY A 98 -25.70 -31.34 6.81
N ASN A 99 -24.36 -31.38 6.62
CA ASN A 99 -23.40 -30.66 7.46
C ASN A 99 -22.18 -30.21 6.65
N PHE A 100 -22.40 -29.39 5.64
CA PHE A 100 -21.33 -28.77 4.85
C PHE A 100 -20.79 -27.52 5.49
N THR A 101 -19.46 -27.37 5.49
CA THR A 101 -18.77 -26.11 5.77
C THR A 101 -18.20 -25.56 4.47
N VAL A 102 -18.61 -24.35 4.09
CA VAL A 102 -18.18 -23.70 2.86
C VAL A 102 -17.40 -22.43 3.20
N LYS A 103 -16.15 -22.35 2.70
CA LYS A 103 -15.33 -21.17 2.81
C LYS A 103 -15.51 -20.32 1.56
N LEU A 104 -15.93 -19.08 1.75
CA LEU A 104 -16.19 -18.11 0.71
C LEU A 104 -15.20 -16.96 0.76
N ARG A 105 -14.80 -16.46 -0.41
CA ARG A 105 -14.06 -15.21 -0.57
C ARG A 105 -14.95 -14.17 -1.23
N GLN A 106 -15.35 -13.16 -0.48
CA GLN A 106 -16.09 -12.04 -1.01
C GLN A 106 -15.15 -10.90 -1.39
N ASN A 107 -15.11 -10.56 -2.68
CA ASN A 107 -14.33 -9.45 -3.20
C ASN A 107 -15.04 -8.12 -2.92
N ALA A 108 -14.25 -7.06 -2.68
CA ALA A 108 -14.79 -5.75 -2.38
C ALA A 108 -15.50 -5.12 -3.58
N ARG A 109 -16.68 -4.56 -3.36
CA ARG A 109 -17.44 -3.80 -4.36
C ARG A 109 -16.91 -2.37 -4.54
N TYR A 110 -16.23 -1.80 -3.54
CA TYR A 110 -15.74 -0.43 -3.47
C TYR A 110 -16.84 0.64 -3.56
N ILE A 111 -18.07 0.27 -3.43
CA ILE A 111 -19.25 1.13 -3.34
C ILE A 111 -20.03 0.70 -2.09
N ASP A 112 -20.35 1.66 -1.24
CA ASP A 112 -21.19 1.45 -0.07
C ASP A 112 -22.63 1.14 -0.49
N MET A 113 -23.08 -0.08 -0.21
CA MET A 113 -24.40 -0.58 -0.64
C MET A 113 -25.55 0.14 0.06
N ASP A 114 -25.36 0.58 1.30
CA ASP A 114 -26.39 1.27 2.09
C ASP A 114 -26.62 2.71 1.59
N LYS A 115 -25.58 3.31 0.97
CA LYS A 115 -25.64 4.66 0.39
C LYS A 115 -25.92 4.66 -1.11
N CYS A 116 -25.76 3.53 -1.80
CA CYS A 116 -25.86 3.47 -3.25
C CYS A 116 -27.31 3.49 -3.73
N THR A 117 -27.73 4.59 -4.34
CA THR A 117 -29.05 4.74 -4.98
C THR A 117 -29.06 4.36 -6.46
N ALA A 118 -27.96 3.84 -7.00
CA ALA A 118 -27.77 3.54 -8.42
C ALA A 118 -27.92 4.76 -9.37
N CYS A 119 -27.66 5.98 -8.89
CA CYS A 119 -27.83 7.23 -9.65
C CYS A 119 -26.83 7.41 -10.81
N GLY A 120 -25.69 6.72 -10.81
CA GLY A 120 -24.69 6.77 -11.88
C GLY A 120 -23.65 7.89 -11.78
N GLU A 121 -23.70 8.75 -10.77
CA GLU A 121 -22.76 9.87 -10.62
C GLU A 121 -21.30 9.39 -10.47
N CYS A 122 -21.08 8.24 -9.81
CA CYS A 122 -19.75 7.64 -9.71
C CYS A 122 -19.18 7.22 -11.08
N ALA A 123 -20.01 6.76 -12.01
CA ALA A 123 -19.57 6.43 -13.37
C ALA A 123 -19.27 7.69 -14.19
N LYS A 124 -20.09 8.74 -14.05
CA LYS A 124 -19.85 10.02 -14.73
C LYS A 124 -18.53 10.68 -14.29
N ALA A 125 -18.23 10.61 -12.98
CA ALA A 125 -16.99 11.16 -12.42
C ALA A 125 -15.76 10.27 -12.62
N CYS A 126 -15.93 9.02 -13.07
CA CYS A 126 -14.81 8.07 -13.22
C CYS A 126 -13.98 8.40 -14.46
N PRO A 127 -12.65 8.69 -14.32
CA PRO A 127 -11.80 8.99 -15.47
C PRO A 127 -11.37 7.75 -16.27
N ILE A 128 -11.49 6.54 -15.68
CA ILE A 128 -10.92 5.31 -16.22
C ILE A 128 -11.93 4.56 -17.09
N ASP A 129 -11.56 4.30 -18.31
CA ASP A 129 -12.27 3.41 -19.24
C ASP A 129 -11.68 2.00 -19.21
N THR A 130 -12.53 0.99 -19.30
CA THR A 130 -12.17 -0.43 -19.33
C THR A 130 -13.05 -1.18 -20.34
N PRO A 131 -12.54 -2.25 -20.99
CA PRO A 131 -13.37 -3.08 -21.84
C PRO A 131 -14.59 -3.63 -21.08
N ASN A 132 -15.76 -3.51 -21.67
CA ASN A 132 -16.99 -4.00 -21.08
C ASN A 132 -17.16 -5.51 -21.34
N MET A 133 -16.76 -6.34 -20.38
CA MET A 133 -16.86 -7.80 -20.53
C MET A 133 -18.29 -8.35 -20.50
N PHE A 134 -19.29 -7.52 -20.21
CA PHE A 134 -20.69 -7.93 -20.32
C PHE A 134 -21.14 -8.05 -21.79
N ASP A 135 -20.56 -7.26 -22.68
CA ASP A 135 -20.74 -7.34 -24.13
C ASP A 135 -19.50 -7.85 -24.88
N GLU A 136 -18.73 -8.73 -24.22
CA GLU A 136 -17.53 -9.38 -24.76
C GLU A 136 -16.44 -8.38 -25.21
N GLY A 137 -16.41 -7.18 -24.60
CA GLY A 137 -15.43 -6.15 -24.91
C GLY A 137 -15.69 -5.38 -26.20
N LEU A 138 -16.91 -5.46 -26.78
CA LEU A 138 -17.27 -4.75 -28.01
C LEU A 138 -17.27 -3.22 -27.83
N ARG A 139 -17.36 -2.74 -26.61
CA ARG A 139 -17.25 -1.32 -26.26
C ARG A 139 -16.62 -1.16 -24.89
N ASP A 140 -16.15 0.04 -24.61
CA ASP A 140 -15.63 0.39 -23.29
C ASP A 140 -16.76 0.84 -22.35
N ARG A 141 -16.51 0.70 -21.05
CA ARG A 141 -17.30 1.26 -19.96
C ARG A 141 -16.39 1.86 -18.90
N LYS A 142 -16.96 2.67 -18.03
CA LYS A 142 -16.21 3.21 -16.88
C LYS A 142 -15.86 2.10 -15.88
N ALA A 143 -14.71 2.27 -15.18
CA ALA A 143 -14.31 1.36 -14.10
C ALA A 143 -15.33 1.36 -12.94
N ALA A 144 -15.98 2.50 -12.67
CA ALA A 144 -17.19 2.56 -11.84
C ALA A 144 -18.42 2.24 -12.71
N PHE A 145 -19.04 1.10 -12.50
CA PHE A 145 -20.06 0.57 -13.41
C PHE A 145 -21.23 -0.11 -12.70
N LYS A 146 -22.35 -0.17 -13.36
CA LYS A 146 -23.43 -1.14 -13.13
C LYS A 146 -23.33 -2.21 -14.22
N LEU A 147 -23.43 -3.49 -13.87
CA LEU A 147 -23.17 -4.57 -14.83
C LEU A 147 -24.08 -4.47 -16.05
N TYR A 148 -25.37 -4.27 -15.81
CA TYR A 148 -26.39 -3.94 -16.80
C TYR A 148 -27.58 -3.22 -16.11
N PRO A 149 -28.47 -2.52 -16.86
CA PRO A 149 -29.46 -1.63 -16.22
C PRO A 149 -30.39 -2.33 -15.22
N GLN A 150 -30.86 -3.54 -15.50
CA GLN A 150 -31.79 -4.31 -14.66
C GLN A 150 -31.07 -5.19 -13.61
N GLY A 151 -29.72 -5.16 -13.55
CA GLY A 151 -28.94 -6.02 -12.67
C GLY A 151 -29.32 -5.88 -11.19
N MET A 152 -29.42 -7.03 -10.52
CA MET A 152 -29.66 -7.14 -9.08
C MET A 152 -28.43 -7.73 -8.38
N PRO A 153 -27.97 -7.14 -7.27
CA PRO A 153 -28.48 -5.91 -6.63
C PRO A 153 -28.34 -4.70 -7.54
N SER A 154 -29.31 -3.76 -7.44
CA SER A 154 -29.32 -2.53 -8.24
C SER A 154 -28.30 -1.53 -7.67
N ALA A 155 -27.02 -1.82 -7.85
CA ALA A 155 -25.92 -1.03 -7.31
C ALA A 155 -24.72 -0.99 -8.27
N TYR A 156 -23.94 0.06 -8.15
CA TYR A 156 -22.65 0.18 -8.84
C TYR A 156 -21.58 -0.67 -8.16
N ALA A 157 -20.52 -0.97 -8.89
CA ALA A 157 -19.27 -1.55 -8.40
C ALA A 157 -18.10 -0.81 -9.07
N ILE A 158 -16.91 -0.92 -8.50
CA ILE A 158 -15.70 -0.42 -9.14
C ILE A 158 -14.85 -1.62 -9.51
N GLU A 159 -14.54 -1.76 -10.80
CA GLU A 159 -13.60 -2.76 -11.28
C GLU A 159 -12.17 -2.27 -11.05
N LYS A 160 -11.35 -3.11 -10.44
CA LYS A 160 -9.91 -2.88 -10.30
C LYS A 160 -9.16 -3.95 -11.09
N ARG A 161 -8.31 -3.51 -12.02
CA ARG A 161 -7.42 -4.38 -12.80
C ARG A 161 -5.98 -4.00 -12.51
N GLY A 162 -5.15 -5.01 -12.23
CA GLY A 162 -3.74 -4.81 -11.96
C GLY A 162 -3.46 -3.98 -10.70
N THR A 163 -2.33 -3.28 -10.69
CA THR A 163 -1.87 -2.43 -9.58
C THR A 163 -2.14 -0.96 -9.89
N ALA A 164 -2.59 -0.20 -8.90
CA ALA A 164 -2.77 1.25 -9.04
C ALA A 164 -1.48 1.94 -9.50
N PRO A 165 -1.53 2.88 -10.47
CA PRO A 165 -0.33 3.54 -10.99
C PRO A 165 0.54 4.18 -9.91
N CYS A 166 -0.05 4.80 -8.90
CA CYS A 166 0.68 5.37 -7.77
C CYS A 166 1.45 4.31 -6.95
N LYS A 167 0.87 3.11 -6.76
CA LYS A 167 1.55 1.99 -6.11
C LYS A 167 2.62 1.37 -7.02
N ALA A 168 2.32 1.19 -8.31
CA ALA A 168 3.24 0.59 -9.28
C ALA A 168 4.51 1.44 -9.47
N THR A 169 4.36 2.77 -9.48
CA THR A 169 5.47 3.71 -9.66
C THR A 169 6.26 3.96 -8.37
N CYS A 170 5.68 3.68 -7.21
CA CYS A 170 6.38 3.81 -5.93
C CYS A 170 7.45 2.72 -5.81
N PRO A 171 8.75 3.05 -5.60
CA PRO A 171 9.79 2.03 -5.44
C PRO A 171 9.57 1.07 -4.27
N ALA A 172 8.89 1.52 -3.22
CA ALA A 172 8.53 0.70 -2.06
C ALA A 172 7.14 0.05 -2.19
N HIS A 173 6.45 0.24 -3.31
CA HIS A 173 5.11 -0.31 -3.56
C HIS A 173 4.09 -0.07 -2.43
N VAL A 174 4.14 1.11 -1.80
CA VAL A 174 3.26 1.48 -0.69
C VAL A 174 1.79 1.42 -1.11
N SER A 175 0.94 0.92 -0.22
CA SER A 175 -0.52 0.81 -0.43
C SER A 175 -1.23 2.17 -0.33
N ILE A 176 -0.90 3.09 -1.27
CA ILE A 176 -1.30 4.51 -1.25
C ILE A 176 -2.81 4.68 -1.18
N GLN A 177 -3.56 3.99 -2.02
CA GLN A 177 -5.03 4.07 -2.00
C GLN A 177 -5.62 3.64 -0.65
N GLY A 178 -5.03 2.61 -0.04
CA GLY A 178 -5.51 2.07 1.24
C GLY A 178 -5.34 3.06 2.38
N TYR A 179 -4.13 3.62 2.58
CA TYR A 179 -3.93 4.55 3.67
C TYR A 179 -4.65 5.90 3.46
N ILE A 180 -4.82 6.36 2.20
CA ILE A 180 -5.61 7.57 1.90
C ILE A 180 -7.09 7.36 2.24
N ALA A 181 -7.64 6.19 1.93
CA ALA A 181 -9.01 5.86 2.33
C ALA A 181 -9.17 5.88 3.85
N LEU A 182 -8.22 5.32 4.59
CA LEU A 182 -8.22 5.36 6.05
C LEU A 182 -8.07 6.77 6.62
N ILE A 183 -7.26 7.63 5.97
CA ILE A 183 -7.17 9.06 6.33
C ILE A 183 -8.53 9.74 6.16
N ASN A 184 -9.21 9.50 5.04
CA ASN A 184 -10.54 10.07 4.76
C ASN A 184 -11.58 9.64 5.81
N ASP A 185 -11.46 8.43 6.33
CA ASP A 185 -12.33 7.89 7.40
C ASP A 185 -11.91 8.36 8.81
N GLY A 186 -10.86 9.18 8.95
CA GLY A 186 -10.32 9.62 10.23
C GLY A 186 -9.55 8.54 11.01
N ARG A 187 -9.24 7.41 10.39
CA ARG A 187 -8.56 6.24 10.99
C ARG A 187 -7.04 6.34 10.84
N TYR A 188 -6.45 7.41 11.38
CA TYR A 188 -5.03 7.77 11.13
C TYR A 188 -4.03 6.74 11.65
N LYS A 189 -4.30 6.12 12.80
CA LYS A 189 -3.43 5.06 13.36
C LYS A 189 -3.37 3.83 12.44
N GLU A 190 -4.50 3.44 11.88
CA GLU A 190 -4.59 2.31 10.95
C GLU A 190 -3.96 2.66 9.58
N ALA A 191 -4.12 3.90 9.13
CA ALA A 191 -3.47 4.40 7.94
C ALA A 191 -1.93 4.33 8.06
N LEU A 192 -1.39 4.73 9.21
CA LEU A 192 0.04 4.65 9.52
C LEU A 192 0.52 3.19 9.61
N LYS A 193 -0.26 2.33 10.28
CA LYS A 193 0.03 0.88 10.34
C LYS A 193 0.13 0.28 8.95
N LEU A 194 -0.84 0.58 8.07
CA LEU A 194 -0.85 0.10 6.69
C LEU A 194 0.34 0.62 5.89
N PHE A 195 0.70 1.90 6.07
CA PHE A 195 1.87 2.48 5.43
C PHE A 195 3.17 1.77 5.86
N LYS A 196 3.35 1.59 7.17
CA LYS A 196 4.56 1.00 7.76
C LYS A 196 4.72 -0.50 7.47
N GLN A 197 3.70 -1.19 6.95
CA GLN A 197 3.84 -2.55 6.43
C GLN A 197 4.76 -2.61 5.19
N ASP A 198 4.62 -1.62 4.31
CA ASP A 198 5.38 -1.55 3.05
C ASP A 198 6.64 -0.68 3.16
N HIS A 199 6.69 0.26 4.13
CA HIS A 199 7.77 1.24 4.22
C HIS A 199 7.96 1.80 5.64
N PRO A 200 9.15 1.67 6.27
CA PRO A 200 9.38 2.08 7.66
C PRO A 200 9.52 3.59 7.90
N PHE A 201 9.67 4.44 6.85
CA PHE A 201 10.07 5.85 6.95
C PHE A 201 9.01 6.84 6.43
N PRO A 202 7.80 6.92 6.99
CA PRO A 202 6.78 7.87 6.54
C PRO A 202 7.21 9.33 6.72
N ALA A 203 7.88 9.68 7.84
CA ALA A 203 8.29 11.04 8.15
C ALA A 203 9.43 11.55 7.25
N ILE A 204 10.41 10.69 6.95
CA ILE A 204 11.52 11.00 6.04
C ILE A 204 10.98 11.13 4.62
N CYS A 205 10.23 10.13 4.12
CA CYS A 205 9.69 10.17 2.77
C CYS A 205 8.69 11.31 2.56
N GLY A 206 7.88 11.64 3.57
CA GLY A 206 7.00 12.80 3.54
C GLY A 206 7.72 14.15 3.36
N ARG A 207 9.04 14.21 3.63
CA ARG A 207 9.85 15.44 3.52
C ARG A 207 10.78 15.46 2.30
N VAL A 208 11.34 14.30 1.91
CA VAL A 208 12.42 14.30 0.90
C VAL A 208 12.15 13.44 -0.33
N CYS A 209 11.04 12.69 -0.38
CA CYS A 209 10.69 11.90 -1.55
C CYS A 209 10.40 12.81 -2.77
N HIS A 210 10.88 12.41 -3.94
CA HIS A 210 10.57 13.11 -5.20
C HIS A 210 9.19 12.76 -5.77
N HIS A 211 8.37 11.98 -5.06
CA HIS A 211 6.96 11.66 -5.24
C HIS A 211 6.53 11.27 -6.69
N PRO A 212 7.16 10.27 -7.34
CA PRO A 212 6.78 9.85 -8.69
C PRO A 212 5.34 9.33 -8.77
N CYS A 213 4.77 8.90 -7.64
CA CYS A 213 3.39 8.48 -7.50
C CYS A 213 2.37 9.60 -7.82
N GLU A 214 2.72 10.87 -7.58
CA GLU A 214 1.87 12.02 -7.90
C GLU A 214 1.87 12.29 -9.42
N SER A 215 3.03 12.13 -10.08
CA SER A 215 3.13 12.24 -11.54
C SER A 215 2.33 11.15 -12.25
N ALA A 216 2.25 9.94 -11.68
CA ALA A 216 1.50 8.81 -12.21
C ALA A 216 0.04 8.76 -11.72
N CYS A 217 -0.42 9.74 -10.97
CA CYS A 217 -1.77 9.74 -10.42
C CYS A 217 -2.80 9.94 -11.53
N THR A 218 -3.76 9.01 -11.67
CA THR A 218 -4.84 9.10 -12.66
C THR A 218 -5.76 10.30 -12.46
N ARG A 219 -5.71 10.93 -11.29
CA ARG A 219 -6.45 12.17 -11.05
C ARG A 219 -5.93 13.35 -11.90
N ASN A 220 -4.67 13.27 -12.40
CA ASN A 220 -4.16 14.23 -13.38
C ASN A 220 -5.02 14.34 -14.65
N ASP A 221 -5.79 13.28 -14.97
CA ASP A 221 -6.70 13.28 -16.13
C ASP A 221 -7.99 14.08 -15.87
N VAL A 222 -8.22 14.50 -14.61
CA VAL A 222 -9.44 15.22 -14.19
C VAL A 222 -9.11 16.66 -13.79
N ASP A 223 -8.17 16.84 -12.84
CA ASP A 223 -7.81 18.14 -12.28
C ASP A 223 -6.34 18.19 -11.81
N GLN A 224 -6.02 17.66 -10.65
CA GLN A 224 -4.69 17.68 -10.03
C GLN A 224 -4.41 16.36 -9.32
N PRO A 225 -3.13 15.92 -9.23
CA PRO A 225 -2.79 14.74 -8.46
C PRO A 225 -3.15 14.92 -6.99
N LEU A 226 -3.38 13.81 -6.30
CA LEU A 226 -3.43 13.85 -4.85
C LEU A 226 -2.06 14.22 -4.29
N ALA A 227 -2.01 15.06 -3.25
CA ALA A 227 -0.79 15.45 -2.56
C ALA A 227 -0.27 14.29 -1.68
N ILE A 228 0.17 13.20 -2.32
CA ILE A 228 0.49 11.92 -1.69
C ILE A 228 1.63 12.07 -0.69
N ARG A 229 2.69 12.81 -1.06
CA ARG A 229 3.84 13.05 -0.19
C ARG A 229 3.44 13.85 1.06
N GLU A 230 2.59 14.85 0.91
CA GLU A 230 2.12 15.64 2.05
C GLU A 230 1.22 14.81 2.98
N LEU A 231 0.47 13.84 2.44
CA LEU A 231 -0.31 12.89 3.25
C LEU A 231 0.59 11.92 4.03
N HIS A 232 1.74 11.51 3.46
CA HIS A 232 2.77 10.77 4.24
C HIS A 232 3.26 11.61 5.41
N ARG A 233 3.61 12.88 5.13
CA ARG A 233 4.06 13.82 6.16
C ARG A 233 3.01 14.04 7.23
N PHE A 234 1.75 14.22 6.82
CA PHE A 234 0.63 14.39 7.75
C PHE A 234 0.52 13.21 8.73
N LEU A 235 0.57 11.97 8.24
CA LEU A 235 0.49 10.79 9.10
C LEU A 235 1.63 10.73 10.12
N ALA A 236 2.85 11.02 9.67
CA ALA A 236 4.02 10.99 10.52
C ALA A 236 4.02 12.14 11.55
N ASP A 237 3.61 13.34 11.14
CA ASP A 237 3.50 14.49 12.04
C ASP A 237 2.34 14.29 13.05
N TYR A 238 1.24 13.65 12.64
CA TYR A 238 0.16 13.22 13.54
C TYR A 238 0.66 12.22 14.60
N GLU A 239 1.43 11.18 14.18
CA GLU A 239 2.05 10.21 15.08
C GLU A 239 2.90 10.93 16.13
N LYS A 240 3.80 11.82 15.69
CA LYS A 240 4.67 12.58 16.58
C LYS A 240 3.89 13.46 17.56
N GLN A 241 2.83 14.13 17.09
CA GLN A 241 1.99 15.03 17.95
C GLN A 241 1.16 14.23 18.94
N SER A 242 0.72 13.02 18.60
CA SER A 242 -0.04 12.18 19.53
C SER A 242 0.81 11.65 20.69
N GLY A 243 2.14 11.67 20.57
CA GLY A 243 3.07 11.08 21.53
C GLY A 243 3.07 9.53 21.54
N GLU A 244 2.33 8.90 20.65
CA GLU A 244 2.21 7.45 20.54
C GLU A 244 2.90 6.98 19.24
N THR A 245 4.13 6.52 19.34
CA THR A 245 4.85 5.95 18.21
C THR A 245 4.37 4.53 17.90
N TYR A 246 3.97 4.27 16.67
CA TYR A 246 3.63 2.92 16.24
C TYR A 246 4.88 2.06 16.07
N ILE A 247 5.00 1.07 16.94
CA ILE A 247 6.01 0.01 16.84
C ILE A 247 5.31 -1.25 16.30
N PRO A 248 5.81 -1.86 15.19
CA PRO A 248 5.25 -3.11 14.69
C PRO A 248 5.31 -4.22 15.73
N GLU A 249 4.23 -4.95 15.85
CA GLU A 249 4.20 -6.16 16.67
C GLU A 249 5.00 -7.27 15.99
N ILE A 250 5.93 -7.87 16.73
CA ILE A 250 6.70 -9.02 16.27
C ILE A 250 5.89 -10.28 16.58
N THR A 251 5.26 -10.86 15.56
CA THR A 251 4.45 -12.07 15.68
C THR A 251 5.19 -13.36 15.34
N ALA A 252 6.40 -13.25 14.77
CA ALA A 252 7.24 -14.39 14.48
C ALA A 252 7.88 -14.93 15.76
N GLU A 253 8.03 -16.25 15.82
CA GLU A 253 8.79 -16.89 16.91
C GLU A 253 10.24 -16.36 16.95
N PRO A 254 10.78 -16.08 18.13
CA PRO A 254 12.16 -15.65 18.28
C PRO A 254 13.14 -16.66 17.69
N ARG A 255 14.15 -16.16 17.00
CA ARG A 255 15.20 -16.96 16.38
C ARG A 255 16.52 -16.76 17.14
N ASP A 256 17.32 -17.81 17.20
CA ASP A 256 18.66 -17.77 17.81
C ASP A 256 19.70 -17.14 16.86
N GLU A 257 19.40 -17.08 15.57
CA GLU A 257 20.31 -16.56 14.56
C GLU A 257 20.47 -15.04 14.67
N LYS A 258 21.75 -14.62 14.76
CA LYS A 258 22.15 -13.22 14.79
C LYS A 258 22.55 -12.74 13.41
N VAL A 259 22.06 -11.57 13.03
CA VAL A 259 22.39 -10.91 11.76
C VAL A 259 23.17 -9.61 12.05
N ALA A 260 24.36 -9.50 11.48
CA ALA A 260 25.13 -8.27 11.46
C ALA A 260 24.77 -7.44 10.25
N ILE A 261 24.51 -6.14 10.45
CA ILE A 261 24.25 -5.19 9.37
C ILE A 261 25.37 -4.13 9.39
N ILE A 262 26.06 -3.94 8.27
CA ILE A 262 27.15 -2.99 8.14
C ILE A 262 26.63 -1.72 7.46
N GLY A 263 26.44 -0.68 8.26
CA GLY A 263 25.91 0.62 7.85
C GLY A 263 24.46 0.83 8.30
N SER A 264 24.21 2.00 8.88
CA SER A 264 22.92 2.44 9.40
C SER A 264 22.18 3.42 8.48
N GLY A 265 22.52 3.42 7.20
CA GLY A 265 21.78 4.17 6.18
C GLY A 265 20.37 3.59 5.94
N PRO A 266 19.59 4.15 4.98
CA PRO A 266 18.23 3.69 4.72
C PRO A 266 18.14 2.18 4.47
N ALA A 267 19.09 1.60 3.74
CA ALA A 267 19.10 0.17 3.46
C ALA A 267 19.30 -0.68 4.72
N GLY A 268 20.27 -0.31 5.58
CA GLY A 268 20.56 -1.06 6.80
C GLY A 268 19.43 -0.99 7.82
N VAL A 269 18.86 0.20 8.05
CA VAL A 269 17.74 0.38 8.99
C VAL A 269 16.48 -0.32 8.47
N THR A 270 16.22 -0.29 7.15
CA THR A 270 15.10 -1.04 6.55
C THR A 270 15.29 -2.55 6.70
N ALA A 271 16.50 -3.06 6.44
CA ALA A 271 16.80 -4.48 6.63
C ALA A 271 16.58 -4.91 8.09
N ALA A 272 17.07 -4.12 9.05
CA ALA A 272 16.83 -4.36 10.46
C ALA A 272 15.34 -4.40 10.80
N TYR A 273 14.56 -3.43 10.30
CA TYR A 273 13.11 -3.36 10.52
C TYR A 273 12.38 -4.64 10.12
N TYR A 274 12.67 -5.21 8.95
CA TYR A 274 12.01 -6.42 8.48
C TYR A 274 12.59 -7.70 9.08
N LEU A 275 13.90 -7.76 9.36
CA LEU A 275 14.51 -8.93 10.00
C LEU A 275 14.02 -9.11 11.44
N LEU A 276 13.86 -8.02 12.19
CA LEU A 276 13.27 -8.06 13.54
C LEU A 276 11.83 -8.59 13.52
N GLN A 277 11.03 -8.19 12.54
CA GLN A 277 9.66 -8.72 12.37
C GLN A 277 9.64 -10.23 12.08
N GLN A 278 10.72 -10.77 11.51
CA GLN A 278 10.90 -12.20 11.28
C GLN A 278 11.53 -12.95 12.47
N GLY A 279 11.71 -12.27 13.60
CA GLY A 279 12.23 -12.84 14.85
C GLY A 279 13.75 -12.93 14.95
N TYR A 280 14.52 -12.42 13.99
CA TYR A 280 15.99 -12.43 14.04
C TYR A 280 16.54 -11.45 15.07
N GLN A 281 17.69 -11.78 15.66
CA GLN A 281 18.47 -10.84 16.46
C GLN A 281 19.35 -9.98 15.52
N VAL A 282 19.28 -8.66 15.66
CA VAL A 282 19.94 -7.74 14.72
C VAL A 282 20.87 -6.77 15.43
N THR A 283 22.11 -6.69 14.96
CA THR A 283 23.07 -5.65 15.35
C THR A 283 23.50 -4.86 14.11
N ILE A 284 23.35 -3.54 14.17
CA ILE A 284 23.82 -2.61 13.13
C ILE A 284 25.17 -2.02 13.58
N PHE A 285 26.21 -2.15 12.76
CA PHE A 285 27.50 -1.53 12.93
C PHE A 285 27.63 -0.31 12.02
N GLU A 286 27.88 0.85 12.60
CA GLU A 286 27.95 2.13 11.88
C GLU A 286 29.33 2.78 12.12
N LYS A 287 29.97 3.17 11.01
CA LYS A 287 31.26 3.84 11.04
C LYS A 287 31.18 5.25 11.65
N MET A 288 30.11 5.96 11.38
CA MET A 288 29.91 7.34 11.79
C MET A 288 29.50 7.41 13.29
N PRO A 289 29.67 8.57 13.94
CA PRO A 289 29.33 8.72 15.36
C PRO A 289 27.82 8.60 15.64
N GLU A 290 26.99 8.84 14.63
CA GLU A 290 25.54 8.71 14.74
C GLU A 290 24.93 7.97 13.56
N PRO A 291 23.79 7.24 13.75
CA PRO A 291 23.18 6.47 12.69
C PRO A 291 22.38 7.36 11.72
N GLY A 292 22.15 6.84 10.51
CA GLY A 292 21.31 7.48 9.51
C GLY A 292 21.93 7.59 8.12
N GLY A 293 23.21 7.32 7.97
CA GLY A 293 23.89 7.35 6.66
C GLY A 293 23.65 8.66 5.89
N MET A 294 23.38 8.58 4.60
CA MET A 294 23.15 9.78 3.77
C MET A 294 21.89 10.58 4.16
N MET A 295 20.93 10.00 4.86
CA MET A 295 19.80 10.76 5.44
C MET A 295 20.27 11.79 6.48
N ARG A 296 21.34 11.48 7.20
CA ARG A 296 21.95 12.38 8.19
C ARG A 296 23.06 13.25 7.61
N TYR A 297 23.96 12.63 6.84
CA TYR A 297 25.21 13.26 6.45
C TYR A 297 25.19 13.88 5.06
N GLY A 298 24.21 13.52 4.22
CA GLY A 298 24.03 14.08 2.88
C GLY A 298 22.84 15.04 2.76
N ILE A 299 21.76 14.82 3.52
CA ILE A 299 20.61 15.71 3.50
C ILE A 299 20.75 16.76 4.61
N PRO A 300 20.74 18.05 4.27
CA PRO A 300 20.85 19.12 5.28
C PRO A 300 19.67 19.11 6.26
N GLU A 301 19.94 19.54 7.50
CA GLU A 301 18.96 19.56 8.60
C GLU A 301 17.73 20.40 8.30
N TYR A 302 17.87 21.49 7.55
CA TYR A 302 16.73 22.33 7.15
C TYR A 302 15.74 21.64 6.19
N ARG A 303 16.14 20.53 5.54
CA ARG A 303 15.26 19.67 4.73
C ARG A 303 14.77 18.46 5.52
N LEU A 304 15.64 17.86 6.32
CA LEU A 304 15.31 16.72 7.16
C LEU A 304 15.80 16.97 8.59
N PRO A 305 14.93 17.46 9.49
CA PRO A 305 15.27 17.73 10.87
C PRO A 305 15.80 16.49 11.58
N ARG A 306 16.82 16.66 12.42
CA ARG A 306 17.54 15.56 13.06
C ARG A 306 16.68 14.79 14.06
N ASP A 307 15.77 15.46 14.73
CA ASP A 307 14.80 14.85 15.64
C ASP A 307 13.80 13.92 14.90
N ILE A 308 13.40 14.28 13.67
CA ILE A 308 12.54 13.45 12.82
C ILE A 308 13.28 12.17 12.40
N LEU A 309 14.51 12.32 11.91
CA LEU A 309 15.35 11.18 11.53
C LEU A 309 15.62 10.26 12.73
N ALA A 310 15.97 10.83 13.86
CA ALA A 310 16.25 10.07 15.09
C ALA A 310 15.02 9.28 15.55
N GLY A 311 13.83 9.88 15.49
CA GLY A 311 12.56 9.22 15.86
C GLY A 311 12.25 7.99 15.01
N GLU A 312 12.47 8.05 13.69
CA GLU A 312 12.24 6.89 12.81
C GLU A 312 13.29 5.78 12.97
N ILE A 313 14.56 6.15 13.27
CA ILE A 313 15.59 5.16 13.60
C ILE A 313 15.32 4.52 14.96
N ASP A 314 14.78 5.28 15.91
CA ASP A 314 14.50 4.80 17.25
C ASP A 314 13.40 3.72 17.26
N VAL A 315 12.48 3.72 16.30
CA VAL A 315 11.53 2.62 16.10
C VAL A 315 12.25 1.27 16.01
N VAL A 316 13.34 1.20 15.24
CA VAL A 316 14.11 -0.05 15.06
C VAL A 316 14.84 -0.45 16.34
N ARG A 317 15.33 0.53 17.13
CA ARG A 317 15.89 0.26 18.47
C ARG A 317 14.83 -0.30 19.42
N GLN A 318 13.64 0.30 19.43
CA GLN A 318 12.53 -0.17 20.26
C GLN A 318 12.03 -1.55 19.86
N MET A 319 12.21 -1.94 18.58
CA MET A 319 11.96 -3.31 18.11
C MET A 319 13.02 -4.31 18.55
N GLY A 320 14.15 -3.85 19.13
CA GLY A 320 15.20 -4.70 19.66
C GLY A 320 16.54 -4.71 18.89
N ALA A 321 16.72 -3.84 17.89
CA ALA A 321 18.04 -3.72 17.23
C ALA A 321 19.08 -3.07 18.13
N GLU A 322 20.24 -3.66 18.22
CA GLU A 322 21.43 -3.00 18.76
C GLU A 322 22.10 -2.16 17.67
N ILE A 323 22.43 -0.89 17.93
CA ILE A 323 23.16 -0.02 16.99
C ILE A 323 24.48 0.43 17.62
N LYS A 324 25.59 -0.05 17.05
CA LYS A 324 26.96 0.26 17.49
C LYS A 324 27.60 1.26 16.53
N CYS A 325 27.70 2.53 16.97
CA CYS A 325 28.35 3.59 16.21
C CYS A 325 29.85 3.67 16.48
N GLY A 326 30.61 4.29 15.56
CA GLY A 326 32.06 4.41 15.65
C GLY A 326 32.80 3.10 15.34
N VAL A 327 32.16 2.14 14.68
CA VAL A 327 32.72 0.82 14.35
C VAL A 327 32.92 0.70 12.85
N THR A 328 34.15 0.57 12.40
CA THR A 328 34.51 0.47 10.97
C THR A 328 34.72 -0.97 10.57
N PHE A 329 33.99 -1.40 9.55
CA PHE A 329 34.17 -2.72 8.94
C PHE A 329 35.51 -2.75 8.18
N GLY A 330 36.29 -3.79 8.40
CA GLY A 330 37.63 -4.00 7.84
C GLY A 330 38.77 -3.64 8.79
N SER A 331 38.56 -2.73 9.77
CA SER A 331 39.55 -2.42 10.82
C SER A 331 39.13 -2.90 12.20
N ASP A 332 37.89 -2.54 12.64
CA ASP A 332 37.43 -2.86 14.00
C ASP A 332 36.69 -4.21 14.03
N ILE A 333 35.97 -4.52 12.95
CA ILE A 333 35.29 -5.80 12.75
C ILE A 333 35.54 -6.34 11.33
N THR A 334 35.63 -7.67 11.23
CA THR A 334 35.74 -8.40 9.93
C THR A 334 34.72 -9.50 9.84
N LEU A 335 34.58 -10.14 8.68
CA LEU A 335 33.69 -11.31 8.55
C LEU A 335 34.08 -12.46 9.47
N GLU A 336 35.36 -12.65 9.70
CA GLU A 336 35.89 -13.68 10.59
C GLU A 336 35.56 -13.37 12.05
N SER A 337 35.71 -12.12 12.49
CA SER A 337 35.37 -11.72 13.86
C SER A 337 33.85 -11.85 14.10
N LEU A 338 33.02 -11.41 13.16
CA LEU A 338 31.58 -11.53 13.25
C LEU A 338 31.14 -13.00 13.34
N LYS A 339 31.74 -13.88 12.56
CA LYS A 339 31.48 -15.33 12.63
C LYS A 339 31.87 -15.90 13.99
N THR A 340 32.99 -15.46 14.55
CA THR A 340 33.48 -15.90 15.89
C THR A 340 32.53 -15.41 16.99
N GLU A 341 31.96 -14.21 16.85
CA GLU A 341 30.95 -13.63 17.75
C GLU A 341 29.56 -14.27 17.60
N GLY A 342 29.40 -15.24 16.71
CA GLY A 342 28.17 -16.01 16.53
C GLY A 342 27.15 -15.38 15.59
N TYR A 343 27.55 -14.44 14.73
CA TYR A 343 26.67 -13.95 13.69
C TYR A 343 26.54 -14.98 12.56
N SER A 344 25.31 -15.34 12.23
CA SER A 344 24.97 -16.32 11.19
C SER A 344 24.98 -15.73 9.78
N ALA A 345 24.76 -14.41 9.67
CA ALA A 345 24.75 -13.67 8.42
C ALA A 345 25.25 -12.25 8.58
N CYS A 346 25.76 -11.67 7.48
CA CYS A 346 26.21 -10.29 7.41
C CYS A 346 25.56 -9.61 6.19
N PHE A 347 24.84 -8.51 6.43
CA PHE A 347 24.23 -7.69 5.39
C PHE A 347 25.05 -6.42 5.17
N MET A 348 25.62 -6.28 3.97
CA MET A 348 26.47 -5.14 3.61
C MET A 348 25.62 -3.97 3.10
N ALA A 349 25.49 -2.90 3.90
CA ALA A 349 24.72 -1.69 3.59
C ALA A 349 25.57 -0.41 3.67
N ILE A 350 26.81 -0.49 3.20
CA ILE A 350 27.85 0.53 3.37
C ILE A 350 27.61 1.83 2.59
N GLY A 351 26.67 1.84 1.64
CA GLY A 351 26.31 3.02 0.85
C GLY A 351 27.42 3.53 -0.06
N LEU A 352 27.31 4.80 -0.48
CA LEU A 352 28.28 5.53 -1.30
C LEU A 352 28.57 6.88 -0.64
N HIS A 353 29.72 6.99 0.02
CA HIS A 353 30.14 8.19 0.76
C HIS A 353 31.21 9.03 0.04
N GLY A 354 31.73 8.54 -1.07
CA GLY A 354 32.70 9.25 -1.92
C GLY A 354 32.00 10.02 -3.02
N GLY A 355 32.49 11.20 -3.35
CA GLY A 355 32.11 11.96 -4.54
C GLY A 355 32.64 11.29 -5.81
N ARG A 356 32.03 11.63 -6.94
CA ARG A 356 32.54 11.26 -8.26
C ARG A 356 33.39 12.39 -8.82
N ASN A 357 34.60 12.05 -9.24
CA ASN A 357 35.49 13.00 -9.90
C ASN A 357 34.95 13.40 -11.27
N LEU A 358 35.22 14.66 -11.66
CA LEU A 358 34.83 15.20 -12.96
C LEU A 358 35.78 14.73 -14.07
N GLY A 359 37.03 14.39 -13.71
CA GLY A 359 38.08 14.00 -14.64
C GLY A 359 38.63 15.18 -15.40
N VAL A 360 38.69 16.35 -14.77
CA VAL A 360 39.28 17.59 -15.34
C VAL A 360 40.59 17.94 -14.66
N ASP A 361 41.43 18.70 -15.34
CA ASP A 361 42.70 19.16 -14.79
C ASP A 361 42.49 20.03 -13.52
N ASN A 362 43.30 19.81 -12.52
CA ASN A 362 43.30 20.53 -11.23
C ASN A 362 42.00 20.29 -10.36
N GLU A 363 41.31 19.21 -10.54
CA GLU A 363 40.12 18.90 -9.71
C GLU A 363 40.52 18.59 -8.24
N ASP A 364 41.76 18.36 -7.96
CA ASP A 364 42.37 18.16 -6.64
C ASP A 364 43.07 19.41 -6.09
N ALA A 365 42.93 20.58 -6.74
CA ALA A 365 43.51 21.84 -6.29
C ALA A 365 42.92 22.27 -4.94
N GLU A 366 43.71 23.06 -4.19
CA GLU A 366 43.27 23.67 -2.93
C GLU A 366 41.99 24.50 -3.15
N GLY A 367 40.98 24.30 -2.30
CA GLY A 367 39.66 24.93 -2.41
C GLY A 367 38.66 24.17 -3.25
N VAL A 368 39.04 23.09 -3.93
CA VAL A 368 38.10 22.19 -4.62
C VAL A 368 37.55 21.17 -3.63
N LEU A 369 36.23 21.17 -3.42
CA LEU A 369 35.58 20.31 -2.45
C LEU A 369 34.58 19.37 -3.16
N GLN A 370 34.59 18.10 -2.75
CA GLN A 370 33.55 17.15 -3.18
C GLN A 370 32.23 17.45 -2.44
N GLY A 371 31.13 17.66 -3.18
CA GLY A 371 29.86 18.09 -2.62
C GLY A 371 29.30 17.19 -1.51
N VAL A 372 29.44 15.87 -1.65
CA VAL A 372 28.99 14.91 -0.62
C VAL A 372 29.84 15.01 0.65
N GLU A 373 31.16 15.21 0.51
CA GLU A 373 32.07 15.38 1.64
C GLU A 373 31.83 16.69 2.35
N PHE A 374 31.65 17.77 1.60
CA PHE A 374 31.28 19.07 2.14
C PHE A 374 29.99 19.00 2.98
N LEU A 375 28.91 18.36 2.47
CA LEU A 375 27.66 18.21 3.20
C LEU A 375 27.83 17.34 4.46
N ARG A 376 28.63 16.29 4.38
CA ARG A 376 28.97 15.43 5.53
C ARG A 376 29.70 16.24 6.60
N ASP A 377 30.73 16.98 6.22
CA ASP A 377 31.53 17.74 7.15
C ASP A 377 30.74 18.90 7.77
N ALA A 378 29.89 19.55 6.98
CA ALA A 378 28.94 20.52 7.49
C ALA A 378 27.94 19.91 8.50
N SER A 379 27.47 18.69 8.24
CA SER A 379 26.56 17.95 9.15
C SER A 379 27.24 17.50 10.43
N LEU A 380 28.56 17.26 10.40
CA LEU A 380 29.37 16.95 11.56
C LEU A 380 29.75 18.20 12.38
N GLY A 381 29.35 19.40 11.94
CA GLY A 381 29.67 20.65 12.59
C GLY A 381 31.15 21.05 12.45
N LYS A 382 31.86 20.48 11.48
CA LYS A 382 33.25 20.87 11.22
C LYS A 382 33.33 22.30 10.73
N ASP A 383 34.39 22.97 11.09
CA ASP A 383 34.73 24.25 10.50
C ASP A 383 35.25 24.03 9.07
N ILE A 384 34.59 24.68 8.11
CA ILE A 384 34.90 24.55 6.67
C ILE A 384 35.21 25.95 6.17
N GLU A 385 36.48 26.16 5.83
CA GLU A 385 36.91 27.42 5.22
C GLU A 385 36.34 27.54 3.81
N LEU A 386 35.53 28.55 3.59
CA LEU A 386 34.96 28.89 2.29
C LEU A 386 35.42 30.30 1.90
N GLY A 387 35.69 30.49 0.60
CA GLY A 387 35.88 31.84 0.07
C GLY A 387 34.57 32.62 0.05
N GLU A 388 34.64 33.94 -0.19
CA GLU A 388 33.44 34.76 -0.35
C GLU A 388 32.61 34.31 -1.55
N ASP A 389 33.27 33.95 -2.67
CA ASP A 389 32.67 33.46 -3.88
C ASP A 389 32.83 31.94 -3.99
N VAL A 390 31.74 31.21 -4.11
CA VAL A 390 31.71 29.76 -4.25
C VAL A 390 31.03 29.35 -5.54
N ILE A 391 31.72 28.57 -6.34
CA ILE A 391 31.18 27.99 -7.58
C ILE A 391 30.74 26.57 -7.29
N VAL A 392 29.47 26.24 -7.61
CA VAL A 392 28.94 24.88 -7.48
C VAL A 392 28.71 24.30 -8.86
N VAL A 393 29.39 23.19 -9.18
CA VAL A 393 29.27 22.52 -10.46
C VAL A 393 28.16 21.46 -10.38
N GLY A 394 27.10 21.65 -11.18
CA GLY A 394 25.94 20.78 -11.27
C GLY A 394 24.61 21.47 -10.92
N GLY A 395 23.50 20.84 -11.30
CA GLY A 395 22.13 21.35 -11.08
C GLY A 395 21.21 20.36 -10.39
N GLY A 396 21.74 19.22 -9.91
CA GLY A 396 20.94 18.21 -9.20
C GLY A 396 20.71 18.58 -7.73
N ASN A 397 19.94 17.76 -7.03
CA ASN A 397 19.58 18.00 -5.62
C ASN A 397 20.80 18.21 -4.71
N VAL A 398 21.88 17.45 -4.92
CA VAL A 398 23.13 17.59 -4.14
C VAL A 398 23.74 18.96 -4.36
N ALA A 399 23.80 19.43 -5.60
CA ALA A 399 24.37 20.75 -5.92
C ALA A 399 23.57 21.89 -5.29
N ILE A 400 22.24 21.78 -5.29
CA ILE A 400 21.35 22.76 -4.64
C ILE A 400 21.58 22.76 -3.11
N ASP A 401 21.68 21.57 -2.51
CA ASP A 401 21.95 21.43 -1.08
C ASP A 401 23.34 21.99 -0.71
N VAL A 402 24.35 21.75 -1.56
CA VAL A 402 25.71 22.33 -1.39
C VAL A 402 25.64 23.85 -1.45
N ALA A 403 25.03 24.43 -2.52
CA ALA A 403 24.92 25.87 -2.68
C ALA A 403 24.21 26.56 -1.51
N LEU A 404 23.07 26.01 -1.08
CA LEU A 404 22.32 26.54 0.06
C LEU A 404 23.08 26.40 1.39
N THR A 405 23.83 25.31 1.55
CA THR A 405 24.67 25.10 2.76
C THR A 405 25.87 26.04 2.76
N ALA A 406 26.55 26.22 1.62
CA ALA A 406 27.65 27.18 1.49
C ALA A 406 27.19 28.61 1.82
N LYS A 407 26.04 29.03 1.27
CA LYS A 407 25.46 30.34 1.59
C LYS A 407 25.16 30.51 3.09
N ARG A 408 24.66 29.48 3.75
CA ARG A 408 24.40 29.50 5.22
C ARG A 408 25.69 29.50 6.04
N LYS A 409 26.79 29.01 5.47
CA LYS A 409 28.14 29.06 6.09
C LYS A 409 28.89 30.37 5.81
N GLY A 410 28.29 31.32 5.08
CA GLY A 410 28.82 32.66 4.88
C GLY A 410 29.29 32.99 3.46
N ALA A 411 29.21 32.07 2.49
CA ALA A 411 29.44 32.39 1.08
C ALA A 411 28.37 33.38 0.57
N LYS A 412 28.78 34.28 -0.35
CA LYS A 412 27.89 35.29 -0.93
C LYS A 412 27.01 34.77 -2.05
#